data_c9023b4fbe4c34db4abfb207e9b3d0e8
#
_entry.id   c9023b4fbe4c34db4abfb207e9b3d0e8
#
_cell.length_a   1.000
_cell.length_b   1.000
_cell.length_c   1.000
_cell.angle_alpha   90.00
_cell.angle_beta   90.00
_cell.angle_gamma   90.00
#
_symmetry.space_group_name_H-M   'P 1'
#
loop_
_entity.id
_entity.type
_entity.pdbx_description
1 polymer ?
#
loop_
_entity_poly.entity_id
_entity_poly.type
_entity_poly.pdbx_seq_one_letter_code
_entity_poly.pdbx_strand_id
1 'polypeptide(L)'
;MREVTGQRLILKHHPFPFVVKDKKEYVIGEALLRYKGMPGDVVATLRNVAPDPPDLIFETKDFGKIRMEITESVPYDRDSEAKSAYFLKRLKAHLKELGTRPPKPSNIFVSREQFSFPSVRPREIESIARQIDMFFKTRDFEAKYKIIQEIVPSPLRITFIPALGTFAHPPARYDNNLFVHDITGYPLERKKFERSFEAIIKSKGPSATAADILIIFQLPIGIVGLGEELLSQVKNRLTSDLACQGIYIVELIQFPLDYWVHVITIREHPLF
;
A
#
# COMPACT_ATOMS: atom_id res chain seq x y z
N MET A 1 3.17 -21.82 -10.40
CA MET A 1 2.77 -20.74 -9.44
C MET A 1 3.39 -21.14 -8.11
N ARG A 2 4.45 -20.46 -7.64
CA ARG A 2 4.94 -20.65 -6.27
C ARG A 2 3.88 -20.07 -5.33
N GLU A 3 3.49 -20.83 -4.32
CA GLU A 3 2.67 -20.31 -3.23
C GLU A 3 3.40 -19.12 -2.61
N VAL A 4 2.72 -17.98 -2.55
CA VAL A 4 3.20 -16.81 -1.84
C VAL A 4 3.09 -17.12 -0.35
N THR A 5 4.16 -17.62 0.23
CA THR A 5 4.22 -17.99 1.65
C THR A 5 4.43 -16.74 2.50
N GLY A 6 3.33 -16.10 2.88
CA GLY A 6 3.34 -15.06 3.91
C GLY A 6 3.03 -15.63 5.29
N GLN A 7 3.39 -14.91 6.34
CA GLN A 7 3.07 -15.25 7.72
C GLN A 7 2.13 -14.21 8.34
N ARG A 8 1.19 -14.64 9.19
CA ARG A 8 0.44 -13.74 10.05
C ARG A 8 1.24 -13.44 11.30
N LEU A 9 1.47 -12.16 11.55
CA LEU A 9 2.25 -11.69 12.68
C LEU A 9 1.48 -10.62 13.46
N ILE A 10 1.54 -10.70 14.80
CA ILE A 10 1.08 -9.64 15.69
C ILE A 10 2.27 -8.71 15.90
N LEU A 11 2.15 -7.46 15.44
CA LEU A 11 3.16 -6.43 15.62
C LEU A 11 2.80 -5.53 16.81
N LYS A 12 3.81 -5.01 17.50
CA LYS A 12 3.64 -4.25 18.74
C LYS A 12 2.92 -2.92 18.54
N HIS A 13 3.04 -2.33 17.36
CA HIS A 13 2.44 -1.04 17.04
C HIS A 13 1.32 -1.16 16.02
N HIS A 14 0.11 -0.78 16.46
CA HIS A 14 -1.10 -0.56 15.68
C HIS A 14 -1.57 0.88 15.90
N PRO A 15 -2.23 1.56 14.98
CA PRO A 15 -2.82 1.14 13.71
C PRO A 15 -2.29 1.87 12.47
N PHE A 16 -2.54 1.26 11.30
CA PHE A 16 -2.61 1.94 10.03
C PHE A 16 -3.74 3.00 9.99
N PRO A 17 -3.60 4.09 9.24
CA PRO A 17 -2.54 4.37 8.26
C PRO A 17 -1.29 4.94 8.93
N PHE A 18 -0.13 4.62 8.41
CA PHE A 18 1.15 5.20 8.84
C PHE A 18 1.14 6.72 8.60
N VAL A 19 0.74 7.46 9.61
CA VAL A 19 0.67 8.92 9.54
C VAL A 19 2.05 9.54 9.81
N VAL A 20 2.92 8.79 10.50
CA VAL A 20 4.25 9.26 10.91
C VAL A 20 5.32 8.31 10.35
N LYS A 21 6.32 8.88 9.64
CA LYS A 21 7.43 8.15 9.01
C LYS A 21 8.09 7.16 9.98
N ASP A 22 8.50 7.62 11.14
CA ASP A 22 9.22 6.84 12.16
C ASP A 22 8.43 5.61 12.64
N LYS A 23 7.09 5.73 12.76
CA LYS A 23 6.24 4.61 13.15
C LYS A 23 6.13 3.57 12.04
N LYS A 24 6.07 4.01 10.77
CA LYS A 24 6.07 3.15 9.61
C LYS A 24 7.36 2.33 9.54
N GLU A 25 8.49 2.97 9.66
CA GLU A 25 9.81 2.34 9.62
C GLU A 25 9.95 1.30 10.72
N TYR A 26 9.56 1.65 11.95
CA TYR A 26 9.58 0.73 13.08
C TYR A 26 8.76 -0.55 12.82
N VAL A 27 7.53 -0.41 12.32
CA VAL A 27 6.64 -1.55 12.02
C VAL A 27 7.23 -2.44 10.94
N ILE A 28 7.85 -1.86 9.91
CA ILE A 28 8.51 -2.61 8.83
C ILE A 28 9.72 -3.38 9.37
N GLY A 29 10.55 -2.74 10.18
CA GLY A 29 11.71 -3.38 10.82
C GLY A 29 11.29 -4.52 11.77
N GLU A 30 10.28 -4.28 12.62
CA GLU A 30 9.71 -5.32 13.50
C GLU A 30 9.15 -6.50 12.70
N ALA A 31 8.46 -6.23 11.59
CA ALA A 31 7.90 -7.27 10.73
C ALA A 31 9.00 -8.17 10.16
N LEU A 32 10.11 -7.62 9.67
CA LEU A 32 11.24 -8.41 9.19
C LEU A 32 11.84 -9.27 10.29
N LEU A 33 12.12 -8.69 11.47
CA LEU A 33 12.74 -9.43 12.59
C LEU A 33 11.85 -10.60 13.04
N ARG A 34 10.56 -10.39 13.20
CA ARG A 34 9.62 -11.45 13.59
C ARG A 34 9.45 -12.49 12.50
N TYR A 35 9.38 -12.10 11.24
CA TYR A 35 9.32 -13.04 10.12
C TYR A 35 10.55 -13.95 10.07
N LYS A 36 11.72 -13.42 10.41
CA LYS A 36 12.98 -14.17 10.52
C LYS A 36 13.12 -14.96 11.83
N GLY A 37 12.11 -14.96 12.68
CA GLY A 37 12.09 -15.73 13.93
C GLY A 37 13.01 -15.18 15.02
N MET A 38 13.37 -13.90 14.97
CA MET A 38 14.21 -13.29 15.99
C MET A 38 13.56 -13.32 17.37
N PRO A 39 14.33 -13.63 18.43
CA PRO A 39 13.85 -13.66 19.81
C PRO A 39 13.20 -12.34 20.23
N GLY A 40 12.18 -12.40 21.09
CA GLY A 40 11.43 -11.24 21.53
C GLY A 40 12.26 -10.19 22.28
N ASP A 41 13.30 -10.58 22.98
CA ASP A 41 14.26 -9.70 23.64
C ASP A 41 15.10 -8.92 22.63
N VAL A 42 15.51 -9.54 21.51
CA VAL A 42 16.20 -8.87 20.41
C VAL A 42 15.27 -7.87 19.72
N VAL A 43 14.02 -8.28 19.41
CA VAL A 43 13.01 -7.39 18.81
C VAL A 43 12.72 -6.20 19.74
N ALA A 44 12.76 -6.39 21.05
CA ALA A 44 12.53 -5.33 22.04
C ALA A 44 13.63 -4.25 22.02
N THR A 45 14.82 -4.52 21.47
CA THR A 45 15.90 -3.53 21.32
C THR A 45 15.76 -2.63 20.12
N LEU A 46 14.81 -2.94 19.19
CA LEU A 46 14.58 -2.17 17.98
C LEU A 46 14.15 -0.74 18.30
N ARG A 47 14.84 0.23 17.74
CA ARG A 47 14.54 1.66 17.94
C ARG A 47 14.92 2.51 16.73
N ASN A 48 14.22 3.61 16.54
CA ASN A 48 14.60 4.64 15.58
C ASN A 48 15.90 5.35 16.01
N VAL A 49 16.62 5.85 15.04
CA VAL A 49 17.89 6.56 15.26
C VAL A 49 17.82 7.95 14.62
N ALA A 50 18.41 8.92 15.30
CA ALA A 50 18.65 10.24 14.76
C ALA A 50 20.12 10.61 14.98
N PRO A 51 20.81 11.25 14.02
CA PRO A 51 20.33 11.59 12.68
C PRO A 51 20.26 10.38 11.74
N ASP A 52 19.35 10.46 10.76
CA ASP A 52 19.20 9.55 9.65
C ASP A 52 20.35 9.75 8.61
N PRO A 53 21.00 8.73 7.99
CA PRO A 53 20.86 7.29 8.21
C PRO A 53 21.68 6.73 9.39
N PRO A 54 21.37 5.52 9.93
CA PRO A 54 20.31 4.58 9.53
C PRO A 54 18.95 4.93 10.16
N ASP A 55 17.87 4.43 9.58
CA ASP A 55 16.52 4.66 10.13
C ASP A 55 16.32 3.94 11.47
N LEU A 56 16.80 2.69 11.57
CA LEU A 56 16.63 1.84 12.75
C LEU A 56 17.93 1.16 13.17
N ILE A 57 18.01 0.84 14.46
CA ILE A 57 19.01 -0.08 15.01
C ILE A 57 18.34 -1.11 15.93
N PHE A 58 18.96 -2.29 16.02
CA PHE A 58 18.68 -3.26 17.06
C PHE A 58 19.98 -3.93 17.53
N GLU A 59 19.92 -4.66 18.63
CA GLU A 59 21.12 -5.24 19.24
C GLU A 59 20.98 -6.77 19.37
N THR A 60 22.06 -7.47 19.09
CA THR A 60 22.17 -8.93 19.26
C THR A 60 23.42 -9.24 20.08
N LYS A 61 23.45 -10.41 20.73
CA LYS A 61 24.60 -10.84 21.52
C LYS A 61 25.84 -11.09 20.66
N ASP A 62 25.61 -11.71 19.48
CA ASP A 62 26.71 -12.22 18.65
C ASP A 62 27.22 -11.18 17.63
N PHE A 63 26.35 -10.30 17.15
CA PHE A 63 26.70 -9.32 16.12
C PHE A 63 26.72 -7.87 16.64
N GLY A 64 26.36 -7.65 17.93
CA GLY A 64 26.28 -6.31 18.49
C GLY A 64 25.16 -5.46 17.87
N LYS A 65 25.45 -4.22 17.52
CA LYS A 65 24.49 -3.29 16.90
C LYS A 65 24.38 -3.55 15.42
N ILE A 66 23.15 -3.80 14.95
CA ILE A 66 22.79 -3.96 13.55
C ILE A 66 22.00 -2.73 13.10
N ARG A 67 22.40 -2.14 11.99
CA ARG A 67 21.81 -0.93 11.41
C ARG A 67 20.92 -1.30 10.23
N MET A 68 19.69 -0.78 10.23
CA MET A 68 18.73 -0.97 9.17
C MET A 68 18.43 0.34 8.49
N GLU A 69 18.45 0.34 7.17
CA GLU A 69 17.95 1.41 6.31
C GLU A 69 16.66 0.95 5.64
N ILE A 70 15.63 1.79 5.64
CA ILE A 70 14.34 1.46 5.05
C ILE A 70 14.06 2.41 3.91
N THR A 71 13.62 1.87 2.80
CA THR A 71 13.19 2.66 1.65
C THR A 71 11.90 2.10 1.08
N GLU A 72 11.12 2.95 0.44
CA GLU A 72 9.87 2.53 -0.19
C GLU A 72 10.06 2.39 -1.69
N SER A 73 9.70 1.23 -2.24
CA SER A 73 9.51 1.09 -3.67
C SER A 73 8.16 1.67 -4.06
N VAL A 74 8.18 2.73 -4.85
CA VAL A 74 6.99 3.41 -5.32
C VAL A 74 6.88 3.18 -6.83
N PRO A 75 6.29 2.04 -7.27
CA PRO A 75 6.15 1.71 -8.69
C PRO A 75 5.06 2.53 -9.38
N TYR A 76 4.43 3.44 -8.66
CA TYR A 76 3.34 4.29 -9.13
C TYR A 76 3.75 5.77 -9.15
N ASP A 77 3.03 6.51 -9.95
CA ASP A 77 3.21 7.95 -10.07
C ASP A 77 2.63 8.65 -8.83
N ARG A 78 3.50 9.25 -7.99
CA ARG A 78 3.08 10.02 -6.80
C ARG A 78 2.14 11.17 -7.14
N ASP A 79 2.32 11.79 -8.29
CA ASP A 79 1.42 12.85 -8.76
C ASP A 79 0.02 12.28 -9.03
N SER A 80 -0.05 11.10 -9.61
CA SER A 80 -1.30 10.35 -9.81
C SER A 80 -1.98 9.99 -8.49
N GLU A 81 -1.22 9.58 -7.48
CA GLU A 81 -1.76 9.29 -6.14
C GLU A 81 -2.32 10.56 -5.47
N ALA A 82 -1.58 11.67 -5.53
CA ALA A 82 -2.03 12.95 -5.00
C ALA A 82 -3.32 13.44 -5.68
N LYS A 83 -3.41 13.27 -7.01
CA LYS A 83 -4.61 13.61 -7.78
C LYS A 83 -5.80 12.71 -7.40
N SER A 84 -5.57 11.40 -7.23
CA SER A 84 -6.61 10.47 -6.77
C SER A 84 -7.09 10.83 -5.36
N ALA A 85 -6.18 11.05 -4.42
CA ALA A 85 -6.51 11.44 -3.05
C ALA A 85 -7.31 12.76 -3.01
N TYR A 86 -6.90 13.75 -3.79
CA TYR A 86 -7.63 15.01 -3.93
C TYR A 86 -9.04 14.79 -4.49
N PHE A 87 -9.17 14.03 -5.58
CA PHE A 87 -10.44 13.68 -6.19
C PHE A 87 -11.38 13.01 -5.18
N LEU A 88 -10.92 11.95 -4.51
CA LEU A 88 -11.72 11.22 -3.54
C LEU A 88 -12.17 12.10 -2.36
N LYS A 89 -11.26 12.93 -1.85
CA LYS A 89 -11.59 13.88 -0.77
C LYS A 89 -12.70 14.84 -1.19
N ARG A 90 -12.61 15.42 -2.39
CA ARG A 90 -13.60 16.35 -2.93
C ARG A 90 -14.93 15.66 -3.25
N LEU A 91 -14.87 14.47 -3.88
CA LEU A 91 -16.06 13.68 -4.18
C LEU A 91 -16.84 13.38 -2.91
N LYS A 92 -16.17 12.88 -1.87
CA LYS A 92 -16.81 12.60 -0.55
C LYS A 92 -17.42 13.86 0.07
N ALA A 93 -16.75 15.00 -0.03
CA ALA A 93 -17.28 16.27 0.47
C ALA A 93 -18.58 16.68 -0.26
N HIS A 94 -18.60 16.64 -1.59
CA HIS A 94 -19.80 16.97 -2.37
C HIS A 94 -20.96 15.97 -2.14
N LEU A 95 -20.67 14.67 -2.04
CA LEU A 95 -21.71 13.67 -1.70
C LEU A 95 -22.32 13.95 -0.32
N LYS A 96 -21.51 14.39 0.65
CA LYS A 96 -21.98 14.80 1.96
C LYS A 96 -22.84 16.05 1.92
N GLU A 97 -22.41 17.09 1.16
CA GLU A 97 -23.17 18.33 0.95
C GLU A 97 -24.52 18.06 0.26
N LEU A 98 -24.59 17.16 -0.71
CA LEU A 98 -25.81 16.73 -1.36
C LEU A 98 -26.74 15.90 -0.45
N GLY A 99 -26.26 15.48 0.72
CA GLY A 99 -26.99 14.60 1.61
C GLY A 99 -27.21 13.20 1.03
N THR A 100 -26.32 12.75 0.16
CA THR A 100 -26.44 11.46 -0.53
C THR A 100 -26.46 10.32 0.49
N ARG A 101 -27.58 9.61 0.55
CA ARG A 101 -27.81 8.47 1.46
C ARG A 101 -28.46 7.33 0.69
N PRO A 102 -27.69 6.34 0.25
CA PRO A 102 -28.27 5.14 -0.32
C PRO A 102 -29.24 4.48 0.67
N PRO A 103 -30.39 3.97 0.22
CA PRO A 103 -31.33 3.29 1.10
C PRO A 103 -30.78 1.96 1.67
N LYS A 104 -29.72 1.42 1.05
CA LYS A 104 -28.99 0.22 1.48
C LYS A 104 -27.47 0.46 1.44
N PRO A 105 -26.67 -0.28 2.22
CA PRO A 105 -25.21 -0.22 2.15
C PRO A 105 -24.73 -0.43 0.70
N SER A 106 -23.97 0.52 0.18
CA SER A 106 -23.60 0.61 -1.23
C SER A 106 -22.13 0.94 -1.40
N ASN A 107 -21.46 0.29 -2.32
CA ASN A 107 -20.09 0.56 -2.68
C ASN A 107 -20.01 1.30 -4.01
N ILE A 108 -19.22 2.35 -4.05
CA ILE A 108 -18.82 3.05 -5.27
C ILE A 108 -17.34 2.82 -5.48
N PHE A 109 -17.01 2.26 -6.62
CA PHE A 109 -15.64 2.03 -7.03
C PHE A 109 -15.24 3.02 -8.10
N VAL A 110 -14.15 3.74 -7.81
CA VAL A 110 -13.51 4.64 -8.76
C VAL A 110 -12.39 3.89 -9.42
N SER A 111 -12.48 3.68 -10.72
CA SER A 111 -11.44 3.05 -11.53
C SER A 111 -11.07 3.95 -12.71
N ARG A 112 -9.93 3.69 -13.33
CA ARG A 112 -9.41 4.46 -14.46
C ARG A 112 -8.93 3.54 -15.57
N GLU A 113 -9.04 3.98 -16.79
CA GLU A 113 -8.53 3.24 -17.95
C GLU A 113 -7.03 3.52 -18.19
N GLN A 114 -6.55 4.68 -17.77
CA GLN A 114 -5.18 5.11 -17.97
C GLN A 114 -4.32 4.88 -16.72
N PHE A 115 -3.03 4.68 -16.90
CA PHE A 115 -2.07 4.43 -15.82
C PHE A 115 -1.90 5.63 -14.86
N SER A 116 -2.07 6.86 -15.34
CA SER A 116 -2.04 8.05 -14.51
C SER A 116 -3.45 8.53 -14.16
N PHE A 117 -3.66 8.99 -12.93
CA PHE A 117 -4.95 9.55 -12.55
C PHE A 117 -5.19 10.86 -13.33
N PRO A 118 -6.32 10.99 -14.04
CA PRO A 118 -6.59 12.19 -14.83
C PRO A 118 -6.71 13.42 -13.93
N SER A 119 -6.35 14.58 -14.47
CA SER A 119 -6.64 15.84 -13.81
C SER A 119 -8.13 16.15 -13.96
N VAL A 120 -8.88 16.00 -12.87
CA VAL A 120 -10.33 16.26 -12.84
C VAL A 120 -10.56 17.65 -12.23
N ARG A 121 -11.28 18.51 -12.95
CA ARG A 121 -11.58 19.87 -12.49
C ARG A 121 -12.62 19.83 -11.36
N PRO A 122 -12.62 20.80 -10.42
CA PRO A 122 -13.61 20.82 -9.32
C PRO A 122 -15.06 20.73 -9.78
N ARG A 123 -15.43 21.42 -10.88
CA ARG A 123 -16.80 21.36 -11.46
C ARG A 123 -17.16 19.97 -12.01
N GLU A 124 -16.18 19.26 -12.53
CA GLU A 124 -16.39 17.89 -13.01
C GLU A 124 -16.61 16.93 -11.84
N ILE A 125 -15.88 17.11 -10.74
CA ILE A 125 -16.08 16.33 -9.49
C ILE A 125 -17.48 16.58 -8.93
N GLU A 126 -17.94 17.81 -8.91
CA GLU A 126 -19.29 18.16 -8.50
C GLU A 126 -20.36 17.51 -9.42
N SER A 127 -20.14 17.53 -10.74
CA SER A 127 -21.01 16.87 -11.70
C SER A 127 -21.09 15.36 -11.47
N ILE A 128 -19.96 14.73 -11.21
CA ILE A 128 -19.87 13.30 -10.87
C ILE A 128 -20.65 13.02 -9.57
N ALA A 129 -20.46 13.83 -8.53
CA ALA A 129 -21.19 13.67 -7.28
C ALA A 129 -22.72 13.76 -7.49
N ARG A 130 -23.18 14.68 -8.32
CA ARG A 130 -24.63 14.80 -8.67
C ARG A 130 -25.15 13.58 -9.44
N GLN A 131 -24.36 13.02 -10.34
CA GLN A 131 -24.74 11.80 -11.06
C GLN A 131 -24.88 10.61 -10.11
N ILE A 132 -23.93 10.46 -9.15
CA ILE A 132 -24.01 9.43 -8.10
C ILE A 132 -25.24 9.66 -7.23
N ASP A 133 -25.50 10.89 -6.80
CA ASP A 133 -26.68 11.22 -5.99
C ASP A 133 -27.99 10.91 -6.72
N MET A 134 -28.09 11.30 -7.99
CA MET A 134 -29.24 10.97 -8.83
C MET A 134 -29.44 9.47 -9.01
N PHE A 135 -28.34 8.71 -9.16
CA PHE A 135 -28.41 7.24 -9.26
C PHE A 135 -29.09 6.62 -8.04
N PHE A 136 -28.80 7.10 -6.83
CA PHE A 136 -29.42 6.58 -5.61
C PHE A 136 -30.85 7.08 -5.38
N LYS A 137 -31.24 8.18 -5.99
CA LYS A 137 -32.60 8.77 -5.87
C LYS A 137 -33.58 8.23 -6.92
N THR A 138 -33.15 7.35 -7.81
CA THR A 138 -34.05 6.78 -8.83
C THR A 138 -35.11 5.84 -8.22
N ARG A 139 -36.30 5.86 -8.76
CA ARG A 139 -37.45 5.02 -8.26
C ARG A 139 -37.18 3.54 -8.38
N ASP A 140 -36.34 3.12 -9.31
CA ASP A 140 -36.01 1.73 -9.60
C ASP A 140 -34.74 1.25 -8.91
N PHE A 141 -34.27 1.96 -7.87
CA PHE A 141 -33.04 1.61 -7.16
C PHE A 141 -33.04 0.17 -6.64
N GLU A 142 -34.17 -0.35 -6.17
CA GLU A 142 -34.31 -1.74 -5.70
C GLU A 142 -33.98 -2.77 -6.80
N ALA A 143 -34.37 -2.50 -8.04
CA ALA A 143 -34.00 -3.35 -9.18
C ALA A 143 -32.51 -3.19 -9.53
N LYS A 144 -31.98 -1.97 -9.47
CA LYS A 144 -30.57 -1.65 -9.74
C LYS A 144 -29.64 -2.21 -8.68
N TYR A 145 -30.09 -2.34 -7.42
CA TYR A 145 -29.29 -2.85 -6.32
C TYR A 145 -28.80 -4.29 -6.53
N LYS A 146 -29.42 -5.04 -7.41
CA LYS A 146 -29.08 -6.46 -7.65
C LYS A 146 -27.90 -6.67 -8.61
N ILE A 147 -27.48 -5.64 -9.32
CA ILE A 147 -26.48 -5.75 -10.39
C ILE A 147 -25.40 -4.68 -10.26
N ILE A 148 -24.20 -5.02 -10.73
CA ILE A 148 -23.09 -4.06 -10.88
C ILE A 148 -23.43 -3.10 -12.02
N GLN A 149 -23.32 -1.79 -11.78
CA GLN A 149 -23.64 -0.78 -12.78
C GLN A 149 -22.58 0.31 -12.87
N GLU A 150 -22.28 0.72 -14.09
CA GLU A 150 -21.45 1.90 -14.34
C GLU A 150 -22.33 3.16 -14.23
N ILE A 151 -21.93 4.10 -13.36
CA ILE A 151 -22.63 5.39 -13.17
C ILE A 151 -22.01 6.45 -14.08
N VAL A 152 -20.69 6.48 -14.18
CA VAL A 152 -19.92 7.45 -14.97
C VAL A 152 -18.95 6.68 -15.86
N PRO A 153 -19.02 6.90 -17.19
CA PRO A 153 -18.14 6.22 -18.13
C PRO A 153 -16.74 6.85 -18.16
N SER A 154 -15.83 6.18 -18.89
CA SER A 154 -14.46 6.63 -19.19
C SER A 154 -14.30 8.17 -19.42
N PRO A 155 -13.14 8.77 -19.05
CA PRO A 155 -11.87 8.12 -18.67
C PRO A 155 -11.77 7.77 -17.18
N LEU A 156 -12.66 8.27 -16.35
CA LEU A 156 -12.78 7.95 -14.94
C LEU A 156 -14.07 7.19 -14.72
N ARG A 157 -13.98 5.88 -14.65
CA ARG A 157 -15.15 5.01 -14.50
C ARG A 157 -15.60 4.96 -13.05
N ILE A 158 -16.87 5.25 -12.80
CA ILE A 158 -17.50 5.11 -11.49
C ILE A 158 -18.49 3.96 -11.56
N THR A 159 -18.21 2.92 -10.77
CA THR A 159 -19.00 1.69 -10.76
C THR A 159 -19.68 1.50 -9.42
N PHE A 160 -20.97 1.26 -9.44
CA PHE A 160 -21.75 0.83 -8.28
C PHE A 160 -21.65 -0.68 -8.12
N ILE A 161 -21.41 -1.13 -6.88
CA ILE A 161 -21.46 -2.55 -6.51
C ILE A 161 -22.29 -2.69 -5.23
N PRO A 162 -23.33 -3.53 -5.23
CA PRO A 162 -24.09 -3.82 -4.03
C PRO A 162 -23.20 -4.34 -2.91
N ALA A 163 -23.42 -3.91 -1.68
CA ALA A 163 -22.76 -4.49 -0.52
C ALA A 163 -23.44 -5.81 -0.15
N LEU A 164 -23.10 -6.87 -0.85
CA LEU A 164 -23.62 -8.22 -0.61
C LEU A 164 -22.64 -9.02 0.25
N GLY A 165 -23.14 -9.67 1.30
CA GLY A 165 -22.36 -10.64 2.08
C GLY A 165 -21.30 -10.04 3.01
N THR A 166 -20.13 -10.66 3.07
CA THR A 166 -19.04 -10.37 4.03
C THR A 166 -18.43 -8.97 3.95
N PHE A 167 -18.67 -8.22 2.88
CA PHE A 167 -18.36 -6.80 2.79
C PHE A 167 -19.38 -5.90 3.53
N ALA A 168 -20.38 -6.49 4.14
CA ALA A 168 -21.45 -5.79 4.88
C ALA A 168 -21.04 -5.33 6.29
N HIS A 169 -19.80 -5.53 6.72
CA HIS A 169 -19.28 -4.90 7.93
C HIS A 169 -18.52 -3.63 7.55
N PRO A 170 -19.23 -2.48 7.51
CA PRO A 170 -18.53 -1.22 7.37
C PRO A 170 -17.64 -1.02 8.57
N PRO A 171 -16.41 -0.53 8.41
CA PRO A 171 -15.73 0.05 9.53
C PRO A 171 -16.65 1.12 10.11
N ALA A 172 -16.84 1.14 11.42
CA ALA A 172 -17.85 1.89 12.21
C ALA A 172 -17.84 3.43 12.03
N ARG A 173 -17.36 3.96 10.92
CA ARG A 173 -17.15 5.39 10.65
C ARG A 173 -17.91 5.95 9.45
N TYR A 174 -18.82 5.21 8.84
CA TYR A 174 -19.56 5.71 7.68
C TYR A 174 -21.03 5.94 8.02
N ASP A 175 -21.36 7.17 8.35
CA ASP A 175 -22.71 7.59 8.77
C ASP A 175 -23.79 7.45 7.67
N ASN A 176 -23.44 7.19 6.43
CA ASN A 176 -24.33 7.38 5.27
C ASN A 176 -24.57 6.14 4.40
N ASN A 177 -24.27 4.93 4.83
CA ASN A 177 -24.42 3.70 4.01
C ASN A 177 -23.68 3.73 2.66
N LEU A 178 -22.77 4.69 2.42
CA LEU A 178 -22.05 4.84 1.17
C LEU A 178 -20.55 4.67 1.37
N PHE A 179 -19.96 3.69 0.70
CA PHE A 179 -18.53 3.42 0.71
C PHE A 179 -17.93 3.82 -0.64
N VAL A 180 -16.96 4.70 -0.66
CA VAL A 180 -16.24 5.12 -1.86
C VAL A 180 -14.83 4.56 -1.80
N HIS A 181 -14.54 3.66 -2.72
CA HIS A 181 -13.24 2.99 -2.85
C HIS A 181 -12.52 3.47 -4.09
N ASP A 182 -11.23 3.67 -3.96
CA ASP A 182 -10.33 3.76 -5.11
C ASP A 182 -9.86 2.34 -5.45
N ILE A 183 -10.39 1.77 -6.52
CA ILE A 183 -9.81 0.60 -7.14
C ILE A 183 -8.95 1.08 -8.28
N THR A 184 -7.95 1.80 -7.98
CA THR A 184 -6.84 1.88 -8.90
C THR A 184 -6.10 0.56 -8.81
N GLY A 185 -6.58 -0.43 -9.53
CA GLY A 185 -5.73 -1.53 -9.96
C GLY A 185 -4.60 -0.86 -10.71
N TYR A 186 -3.47 -0.69 -10.04
CA TYR A 186 -2.25 -0.25 -10.71
C TYR A 186 -1.80 -1.43 -11.57
N PRO A 187 -2.01 -1.43 -12.88
CA PRO A 187 -1.29 -2.38 -13.70
C PRO A 187 0.18 -2.02 -13.47
N LEU A 188 0.88 -2.93 -12.84
CA LEU A 188 2.32 -2.82 -12.63
C LEU A 188 2.98 -2.80 -13.99
N GLU A 189 3.23 -1.61 -14.47
CA GLU A 189 4.07 -1.46 -15.65
C GLU A 189 5.47 -1.93 -15.24
N ARG A 190 5.94 -3.01 -15.82
CA ARG A 190 7.31 -3.52 -15.67
C ARG A 190 8.33 -2.37 -15.65
N LYS A 191 8.21 -1.43 -16.59
CA LYS A 191 9.09 -0.24 -16.68
C LYS A 191 9.03 0.69 -15.47
N LYS A 192 7.86 0.86 -14.83
CA LYS A 192 7.75 1.70 -13.64
C LYS A 192 8.36 1.02 -12.42
N PHE A 193 8.19 -0.29 -12.35
CA PHE A 193 8.82 -1.08 -11.32
C PHE A 193 10.34 -1.06 -11.44
N GLU A 194 10.88 -1.32 -12.63
CA GLU A 194 12.32 -1.22 -12.93
C GLU A 194 12.88 0.16 -12.53
N ARG A 195 12.21 1.24 -12.94
CA ARG A 195 12.60 2.62 -12.57
C ARG A 195 12.58 2.88 -11.07
N SER A 196 11.63 2.31 -10.33
CA SER A 196 11.57 2.48 -8.87
C SER A 196 12.80 1.85 -8.20
N PHE A 197 13.23 0.68 -8.65
CA PHE A 197 14.46 0.05 -8.15
C PHE A 197 15.72 0.78 -8.59
N GLU A 198 15.78 1.28 -9.81
CA GLU A 198 16.88 2.15 -10.26
C GLU A 198 16.99 3.41 -9.40
N ALA A 199 15.86 4.04 -9.06
CA ALA A 199 15.85 5.19 -8.17
C ALA A 199 16.35 4.83 -6.76
N ILE A 200 15.97 3.65 -6.24
CA ILE A 200 16.46 3.15 -4.94
C ILE A 200 17.97 2.94 -4.99
N ILE A 201 18.50 2.24 -6.00
CA ILE A 201 19.93 2.00 -6.16
C ILE A 201 20.69 3.34 -6.18
N LYS A 202 20.21 4.28 -6.98
CA LYS A 202 20.85 5.60 -7.10
C LYS A 202 20.80 6.42 -5.81
N SER A 203 19.68 6.41 -5.10
CA SER A 203 19.48 7.24 -3.90
C SER A 203 20.06 6.61 -2.65
N LYS A 204 20.03 5.28 -2.55
CA LYS A 204 20.44 4.53 -1.35
C LYS A 204 21.83 3.91 -1.46
N GLY A 205 22.47 3.93 -2.63
CA GLY A 205 23.84 3.43 -2.78
C GLY A 205 24.80 3.98 -1.71
N PRO A 206 24.87 5.29 -1.45
CA PRO A 206 25.69 5.88 -0.38
C PRO A 206 25.23 5.50 1.03
N SER A 207 23.92 5.48 1.30
CA SER A 207 23.35 5.15 2.63
C SER A 207 23.44 3.65 2.94
N ALA A 208 23.31 2.80 1.94
CA ALA A 208 23.43 1.37 2.08
C ALA A 208 24.84 0.92 2.52
N THR A 209 25.87 1.72 2.27
CA THR A 209 27.22 1.46 2.80
C THR A 209 27.31 1.66 4.30
N ALA A 210 26.44 2.48 4.88
CA ALA A 210 26.39 2.76 6.31
C ALA A 210 25.44 1.81 7.07
N ALA A 211 24.58 1.06 6.36
CA ALA A 211 23.65 0.10 6.92
C ALA A 211 24.13 -1.35 6.75
N ASP A 212 23.79 -2.21 7.70
CA ASP A 212 24.04 -3.64 7.61
C ASP A 212 22.92 -4.33 6.83
N ILE A 213 21.69 -3.84 6.97
CA ILE A 213 20.49 -4.37 6.32
C ILE A 213 19.76 -3.24 5.59
N LEU A 214 19.43 -3.45 4.32
CA LEU A 214 18.49 -2.63 3.55
C LEU A 214 17.13 -3.33 3.44
N ILE A 215 16.09 -2.64 3.86
CA ILE A 215 14.70 -3.09 3.68
C ILE A 215 14.02 -2.22 2.62
N ILE A 216 13.54 -2.85 1.57
CA ILE A 216 12.72 -2.22 0.55
C ILE A 216 11.26 -2.54 0.86
N PHE A 217 10.54 -1.56 1.40
CA PHE A 217 9.12 -1.71 1.65
C PHE A 217 8.34 -1.55 0.35
N GLN A 218 7.39 -2.44 0.14
CA GLN A 218 6.51 -2.40 -1.01
C GLN A 218 5.06 -2.66 -0.59
N LEU A 219 4.12 -1.94 -1.20
CA LEU A 219 2.71 -2.27 -1.06
C LEU A 219 2.41 -3.62 -1.74
N PRO A 220 1.55 -4.48 -1.15
CA PRO A 220 1.37 -5.88 -1.56
C PRO A 220 0.86 -6.10 -2.98
N ILE A 221 0.53 -5.05 -3.69
CA ILE A 221 -0.01 -5.11 -5.06
C ILE A 221 1.08 -5.46 -6.08
N GLY A 222 2.36 -5.40 -5.67
CA GLY A 222 3.49 -5.34 -6.60
C GLY A 222 4.07 -6.67 -7.05
N ILE A 223 4.23 -7.61 -6.16
CA ILE A 223 5.10 -8.78 -6.42
C ILE A 223 4.34 -9.94 -7.06
N VAL A 224 3.07 -10.12 -6.76
CA VAL A 224 2.28 -11.22 -7.33
C VAL A 224 2.15 -11.13 -8.86
N GLY A 225 2.31 -9.94 -9.44
CA GLY A 225 2.31 -9.70 -10.88
C GLY A 225 3.68 -9.66 -11.55
N LEU A 226 4.76 -9.72 -10.76
CA LEU A 226 6.13 -9.69 -11.30
C LEU A 226 6.54 -11.13 -11.62
N GLY A 227 6.63 -11.46 -12.89
CA GLY A 227 7.16 -12.75 -13.32
C GLY A 227 8.58 -13.00 -12.74
N GLU A 228 8.94 -14.27 -12.58
CA GLU A 228 10.24 -14.70 -12.03
C GLU A 228 11.44 -14.04 -12.71
N GLU A 229 11.32 -13.74 -14.00
CA GLU A 229 12.36 -13.07 -14.77
C GLU A 229 12.67 -11.66 -14.25
N LEU A 230 11.63 -10.85 -13.99
CA LEU A 230 11.83 -9.48 -13.50
C LEU A 230 12.37 -9.48 -12.07
N LEU A 231 11.87 -10.38 -11.23
CA LEU A 231 12.41 -10.53 -9.87
C LEU A 231 13.88 -10.94 -9.91
N SER A 232 14.27 -11.83 -10.82
CA SER A 232 15.67 -12.23 -11.00
C SER A 232 16.54 -11.06 -11.46
N GLN A 233 16.07 -10.24 -12.41
CA GLN A 233 16.79 -9.04 -12.85
C GLN A 233 16.97 -8.02 -11.73
N VAL A 234 15.91 -7.73 -10.96
CA VAL A 234 15.96 -6.85 -9.81
C VAL A 234 16.93 -7.38 -8.76
N LYS A 235 16.87 -8.69 -8.46
CA LYS A 235 17.77 -9.35 -7.52
C LYS A 235 19.24 -9.17 -7.93
N ASN A 236 19.57 -9.46 -9.18
CA ASN A 236 20.93 -9.34 -9.69
C ASN A 236 21.47 -7.90 -9.54
N ARG A 237 20.68 -6.90 -9.93
CA ARG A 237 21.08 -5.48 -9.83
C ARG A 237 21.24 -5.02 -8.40
N LEU A 238 20.28 -5.30 -7.51
CA LEU A 238 20.39 -4.92 -6.10
C LEU A 238 21.59 -5.59 -5.44
N THR A 239 21.91 -6.83 -5.84
CA THR A 239 23.04 -7.56 -5.30
C THR A 239 24.37 -7.02 -5.81
N SER A 240 24.47 -6.59 -7.08
CA SER A 240 25.71 -6.04 -7.63
C SER A 240 25.99 -4.60 -7.19
N ASP A 241 24.95 -3.79 -7.07
CA ASP A 241 25.08 -2.34 -6.98
C ASP A 241 25.00 -1.81 -5.53
N LEU A 242 24.61 -2.66 -4.56
CA LEU A 242 24.50 -2.27 -3.15
C LEU A 242 25.42 -3.10 -2.26
N ALA A 243 26.15 -2.42 -1.37
CA ALA A 243 27.18 -3.02 -0.54
C ALA A 243 26.69 -3.55 0.82
N CYS A 244 25.42 -3.34 1.23
CA CYS A 244 24.89 -3.82 2.50
C CYS A 244 24.89 -5.36 2.58
N GLN A 245 25.03 -5.90 3.81
CA GLN A 245 25.16 -7.34 4.03
C GLN A 245 23.85 -8.10 3.81
N GLY A 246 22.71 -7.48 4.14
CA GLY A 246 21.37 -8.02 3.93
C GLY A 246 20.48 -7.12 3.09
N ILE A 247 19.70 -7.69 2.16
CA ILE A 247 18.72 -6.95 1.34
C ILE A 247 17.42 -7.72 1.30
N TYR A 248 16.34 -7.08 1.72
CA TYR A 248 15.01 -7.68 1.80
C TYR A 248 13.95 -6.78 1.18
N ILE A 249 12.98 -7.39 0.48
CA ILE A 249 11.75 -6.71 0.09
C ILE A 249 10.67 -7.18 1.06
N VAL A 250 10.00 -6.24 1.72
CA VAL A 250 8.97 -6.52 2.73
C VAL A 250 7.64 -5.96 2.28
N GLU A 251 6.62 -6.80 2.28
CA GLU A 251 5.23 -6.45 2.01
C GLU A 251 4.39 -6.67 3.26
N LEU A 252 3.51 -5.73 3.56
CA LEU A 252 2.60 -5.79 4.70
C LEU A 252 1.16 -5.59 4.26
N ILE A 253 0.28 -6.53 4.63
CA ILE A 253 -1.18 -6.36 4.56
C ILE A 253 -1.71 -6.32 5.98
N GLN A 254 -2.40 -5.24 6.32
CA GLN A 254 -3.01 -5.09 7.63
C GLN A 254 -4.36 -5.79 7.71
N PHE A 255 -4.58 -6.53 8.81
CA PHE A 255 -5.86 -7.03 9.27
C PHE A 255 -6.24 -6.36 10.61
N PRO A 256 -7.46 -6.50 11.11
CA PRO A 256 -7.88 -5.82 12.34
C PRO A 256 -7.01 -6.09 13.56
N LEU A 257 -6.42 -7.28 13.68
CA LEU A 257 -5.64 -7.70 14.86
C LEU A 257 -4.20 -8.11 14.53
N ASP A 258 -3.87 -8.29 13.26
CA ASP A 258 -2.57 -8.80 12.82
C ASP A 258 -2.15 -8.21 11.47
N TYR A 259 -0.95 -8.62 11.03
CA TYR A 259 -0.43 -8.31 9.69
C TYR A 259 -0.11 -9.61 8.98
N TRP A 260 -0.47 -9.68 7.70
CA TRP A 260 0.16 -10.63 6.81
C TRP A 260 1.46 -10.02 6.30
N VAL A 261 2.56 -10.72 6.53
CA VAL A 261 3.92 -10.29 6.19
C VAL A 261 4.48 -11.26 5.16
N HIS A 262 4.95 -10.71 4.07
CA HIS A 262 5.69 -11.46 3.07
C HIS A 262 7.07 -10.83 2.88
N VAL A 263 8.10 -11.66 2.91
CA VAL A 263 9.49 -11.22 2.77
C VAL A 263 10.16 -11.95 1.61
N ILE A 264 10.69 -11.18 0.67
CA ILE A 264 11.54 -11.70 -0.39
C ILE A 264 12.98 -11.40 -0.03
N THR A 265 13.76 -12.44 0.14
CA THR A 265 15.19 -12.33 0.40
C THR A 265 15.94 -12.13 -0.91
N ILE A 266 16.58 -10.99 -1.04
CA ILE A 266 17.47 -10.65 -2.16
C ILE A 266 18.89 -11.10 -1.83
N ARG A 267 19.39 -10.71 -0.66
CA ARG A 267 20.65 -11.12 -0.05
C ARG A 267 20.39 -11.42 1.43
N GLU A 268 20.77 -12.62 1.88
CA GLU A 268 20.62 -13.00 3.29
C GLU A 268 21.72 -12.35 4.13
N HIS A 269 21.34 -11.76 5.26
CA HIS A 269 22.30 -11.27 6.25
C HIS A 269 22.77 -12.46 7.11
N PRO A 270 24.07 -12.56 7.48
CA PRO A 270 24.59 -13.68 8.29
C PRO A 270 23.90 -13.90 9.63
N LEU A 271 23.16 -12.91 10.13
CA LEU A 271 22.38 -13.00 11.36
C LEU A 271 21.16 -13.93 11.23
N PHE A 272 20.58 -14.08 10.06
CA PHE A 272 19.38 -14.89 9.79
C PHE A 272 19.78 -16.22 9.11
#